data_9889c860831a96c9fb36ffc495e195cb
#
_entry.id   9889c860831a96c9fb36ffc495e195cb
#
_cell.length_a   1.000
_cell.length_b   1.000
_cell.length_c   1.000
_cell.angle_alpha   90.00
_cell.angle_beta   90.00
_cell.angle_gamma   90.00
#
_symmetry.space_group_name_H-M   'P 1'
#
loop_
_entity.id
_entity.type
_entity.pdbx_description
1 polymer ?
#
loop_
_entity_poly.entity_id
_entity_poly.type
_entity_poly.pdbx_seq_one_letter_code
_entity_poly.pdbx_strand_id
1 'polypeptide(L)'
;MRRTALVLTASAPEGRASELAQFPSAVPAPHPPPVSLPSPTAAPGFAMGNVPSAVKHCLSYQQLLREHLWIGDSVAGALDPAQETSQLSGLPEFVKIVEVGPRDGLQNEKVIVPTDIKIEFINRLSQTGLSVIEVTSFVSSRWVPQVAAGATEISVFGAASESFSKKNINCSIEESMGKFEEVVKSARHMNIPARGYVSCALGCPYEGSITPQKVTEVSKRLYGMGCYEISLGDTIGVGTPGSMKRMLESVMKEIPPGALAVHCHDTYGQALANILTALQMGINVVDSAVSGLGGCPYAKGASGNVATEDLVYMLNGLGLNTGVNLYKVMEAGDFICKAVNKTTNSKVAQASFNA
;
A
#
# COMPACT_ATOMS: atom_id res chain seq x y z
N MET A 1 -16.74 19.76 11.85
CA MET A 1 -15.62 19.11 12.58
C MET A 1 -14.37 19.22 11.71
N ARG A 2 -13.28 19.79 12.21
CA ARG A 2 -12.04 20.00 11.45
C ARG A 2 -11.27 18.66 11.42
N ARG A 3 -11.06 18.12 10.24
CA ARG A 3 -10.35 16.85 10.03
C ARG A 3 -8.90 17.13 9.67
N THR A 4 -7.94 16.81 10.56
CA THR A 4 -6.53 16.68 10.22
C THR A 4 -6.22 15.18 10.30
N ALA A 5 -5.84 14.57 9.19
CA ALA A 5 -5.53 13.15 9.16
C ALA A 5 -4.08 12.95 9.64
N LEU A 6 -3.92 12.12 10.64
CA LEU A 6 -2.65 11.60 11.12
C LEU A 6 -2.65 10.10 10.87
N VAL A 7 -1.61 9.59 10.23
CA VAL A 7 -1.44 8.15 9.98
C VAL A 7 -0.36 7.63 10.91
N LEU A 8 -0.58 6.47 11.47
CA LEU A 8 0.41 5.73 12.25
C LEU A 8 0.94 4.57 11.42
N THR A 9 2.25 4.44 11.37
CA THR A 9 2.94 3.30 10.78
C THR A 9 3.57 2.46 11.89
N ALA A 10 3.55 1.14 11.72
CA ALA A 10 4.29 0.20 12.55
C ALA A 10 5.38 -0.45 11.70
N SER A 11 6.63 -0.42 12.16
CA SER A 11 7.68 -1.25 11.58
C SER A 11 7.61 -2.65 12.18
N ALA A 12 7.89 -3.67 11.38
CA ALA A 12 8.01 -5.03 11.88
C ALA A 12 9.17 -5.10 12.87
N PRO A 13 9.00 -5.68 14.07
CA PRO A 13 10.09 -5.79 15.04
C PRO A 13 11.15 -6.75 14.52
N GLU A 14 12.39 -6.28 14.41
CA GLU A 14 13.54 -7.17 14.28
C GLU A 14 13.64 -8.02 15.54
N GLY A 15 13.21 -9.28 15.42
CA GLY A 15 13.56 -10.36 16.34
C GLY A 15 13.08 -10.28 17.80
N ARG A 16 11.77 -10.09 18.06
CA ARG A 16 11.13 -10.53 19.32
C ARG A 16 9.65 -10.85 19.09
N ALA A 17 9.38 -12.13 18.86
CA ALA A 17 8.07 -12.70 19.11
C ALA A 17 7.99 -13.00 20.61
N SER A 18 7.34 -12.18 21.40
CA SER A 18 6.77 -12.44 22.72
C SER A 18 6.79 -11.19 23.61
N GLU A 19 5.97 -10.23 23.35
CA GLU A 19 5.48 -9.28 24.38
C GLU A 19 4.53 -8.28 23.70
N LEU A 20 3.34 -8.75 23.32
CA LEU A 20 2.24 -7.87 23.04
C LEU A 20 1.26 -7.93 24.20
N ALA A 21 1.23 -6.83 24.89
CA ALA A 21 0.55 -6.46 26.10
C ALA A 21 -0.85 -7.04 26.26
N GLN A 22 -1.09 -7.52 27.46
CA GLN A 22 -2.39 -7.73 28.08
C GLN A 22 -3.13 -6.40 28.18
N PHE A 23 -4.17 -6.23 27.37
CA PHE A 23 -5.19 -5.21 27.60
C PHE A 23 -6.21 -5.77 28.60
N PRO A 24 -6.72 -4.95 29.53
CA PRO A 24 -7.73 -5.41 30.46
C PRO A 24 -9.01 -5.77 29.71
N SER A 25 -9.51 -6.98 29.95
CA SER A 25 -10.72 -7.55 29.40
C SER A 25 -11.96 -6.73 29.78
N ALA A 26 -12.62 -6.17 28.75
CA ALA A 26 -13.98 -5.68 28.90
C ALA A 26 -14.93 -6.89 29.05
N VAL A 27 -15.80 -6.83 30.04
CA VAL A 27 -16.80 -7.83 30.36
C VAL A 27 -17.75 -8.02 29.16
N PRO A 28 -17.98 -9.24 28.66
CA PRO A 28 -18.89 -9.48 27.57
C PRO A 28 -20.36 -9.39 28.01
N ALA A 29 -21.17 -8.73 27.20
CA ALA A 29 -22.62 -8.73 27.34
C ALA A 29 -23.21 -10.12 27.02
N PRO A 30 -24.35 -10.52 27.63
CA PRO A 30 -24.91 -11.86 27.49
C PRO A 30 -25.43 -12.12 26.06
N HIS A 31 -25.12 -13.30 25.53
CA HIS A 31 -25.58 -13.78 24.23
C HIS A 31 -27.06 -14.07 24.19
N PRO A 32 -27.77 -13.77 23.11
CA PRO A 32 -29.13 -14.29 22.87
C PRO A 32 -29.09 -15.80 22.56
N PRO A 33 -30.18 -16.53 22.83
CA PRO A 33 -30.24 -17.98 22.67
C PRO A 33 -30.22 -18.41 21.21
N PRO A 34 -29.74 -19.64 20.90
CA PRO A 34 -29.58 -20.12 19.53
C PRO A 34 -30.93 -20.38 18.85
N VAL A 35 -31.08 -19.86 17.64
CA VAL A 35 -32.22 -20.16 16.77
C VAL A 35 -31.92 -21.46 16.03
N SER A 36 -32.79 -22.47 16.20
CA SER A 36 -32.73 -23.75 15.52
C SER A 36 -33.17 -23.61 14.06
N LEU A 37 -32.28 -24.01 13.13
CA LEU A 37 -32.59 -24.14 11.70
C LEU A 37 -33.28 -25.48 11.42
N PRO A 38 -34.27 -25.54 10.51
CA PRO A 38 -34.90 -26.80 10.12
C PRO A 38 -34.02 -27.64 9.19
N SER A 39 -34.11 -28.95 9.34
CA SER A 39 -33.39 -29.96 8.54
C SER A 39 -33.76 -29.89 7.06
N PRO A 40 -32.83 -30.15 6.12
CA PRO A 40 -33.15 -30.20 4.71
C PRO A 40 -33.83 -31.55 4.33
N THR A 41 -34.99 -31.46 3.70
CA THR A 41 -35.67 -32.59 3.05
C THR A 41 -34.95 -32.97 1.75
N ALA A 42 -34.78 -34.27 1.55
CA ALA A 42 -34.15 -34.88 0.37
C ALA A 42 -34.93 -34.58 -0.90
N ALA A 43 -34.23 -34.16 -1.96
CA ALA A 43 -34.74 -34.09 -3.33
C ALA A 43 -34.16 -35.25 -4.19
N PRO A 44 -34.87 -35.72 -5.22
CA PRO A 44 -34.63 -37.00 -5.91
C PRO A 44 -33.45 -36.96 -6.87
N GLY A 45 -32.81 -38.14 -7.02
CA GLY A 45 -31.61 -38.35 -7.78
C GLY A 45 -31.72 -38.08 -9.29
N PHE A 46 -30.67 -37.43 -9.81
CA PHE A 46 -30.34 -37.44 -11.24
C PHE A 46 -29.17 -38.41 -11.49
N ALA A 47 -29.33 -39.21 -12.53
CA ALA A 47 -28.37 -40.23 -12.94
C ALA A 47 -27.04 -39.59 -13.38
N MET A 48 -25.94 -40.08 -12.83
CA MET A 48 -24.59 -39.71 -13.23
C MET A 48 -24.22 -40.33 -14.57
N GLY A 49 -24.07 -39.48 -15.58
CA GLY A 49 -23.34 -39.85 -16.81
C GLY A 49 -21.83 -39.90 -16.50
N ASN A 50 -21.16 -40.93 -17.07
CA ASN A 50 -19.72 -41.14 -16.94
C ASN A 50 -18.93 -39.91 -17.40
N VAL A 51 -18.32 -39.23 -16.46
CA VAL A 51 -17.27 -38.24 -16.71
C VAL A 51 -15.93 -38.96 -16.57
N PRO A 52 -15.02 -38.90 -17.58
CA PRO A 52 -13.68 -39.45 -17.42
C PRO A 52 -12.99 -38.83 -16.22
N SER A 53 -12.44 -39.61 -15.31
CA SER A 53 -11.66 -39.16 -14.18
C SER A 53 -10.33 -38.59 -14.69
N ALA A 54 -10.31 -37.31 -15.00
CA ALA A 54 -9.09 -36.56 -14.99
C ALA A 54 -8.71 -36.42 -13.50
N VAL A 55 -7.80 -37.25 -13.03
CA VAL A 55 -7.10 -37.04 -11.76
C VAL A 55 -6.38 -35.73 -11.92
N LYS A 56 -7.01 -34.64 -11.47
CA LYS A 56 -6.31 -33.39 -11.26
C LYS A 56 -5.32 -33.64 -10.12
N HIS A 57 -4.05 -33.84 -10.49
CA HIS A 57 -2.97 -33.67 -9.54
C HIS A 57 -3.11 -32.27 -9.01
N CYS A 58 -3.63 -32.11 -7.79
CA CYS A 58 -3.45 -30.90 -7.02
C CYS A 58 -1.95 -30.80 -6.74
N LEU A 59 -1.22 -30.20 -7.67
CA LEU A 59 0.10 -29.67 -7.36
C LEU A 59 -0.09 -28.73 -6.19
N SER A 60 0.74 -28.87 -5.14
CA SER A 60 0.70 -27.93 -4.05
C SER A 60 0.91 -26.54 -4.64
N TYR A 61 0.26 -25.54 -4.07
CA TYR A 61 0.40 -24.13 -4.50
C TYR A 61 1.89 -23.73 -4.71
N GLN A 62 2.80 -24.25 -3.89
CA GLN A 62 4.24 -24.09 -4.05
C GLN A 62 4.82 -24.77 -5.30
N GLN A 63 4.25 -25.88 -5.77
CA GLN A 63 4.67 -26.55 -7.00
C GLN A 63 4.15 -25.82 -8.25
N LEU A 64 2.89 -25.39 -8.24
CA LEU A 64 2.32 -24.58 -9.31
C LEU A 64 3.14 -23.32 -9.56
N LEU A 65 3.62 -22.69 -8.49
CA LEU A 65 4.38 -21.46 -8.58
C LEU A 65 5.85 -21.68 -9.01
N ARG A 66 6.44 -22.82 -8.70
CA ARG A 66 7.77 -23.20 -9.22
C ARG A 66 7.72 -23.56 -10.70
N GLU A 67 6.64 -24.17 -11.16
CA GLU A 67 6.52 -24.70 -12.53
C GLU A 67 5.97 -23.66 -13.52
N HIS A 68 5.17 -22.70 -13.07
CA HIS A 68 4.51 -21.72 -13.93
C HIS A 68 4.93 -20.27 -13.72
N LEU A 69 5.44 -19.93 -12.57
CA LEU A 69 6.12 -18.67 -12.36
C LEU A 69 7.61 -18.97 -12.30
N TRP A 70 8.31 -18.68 -13.34
CA TRP A 70 9.76 -18.79 -13.52
C TRP A 70 10.52 -17.92 -12.49
N ILE A 71 10.36 -18.25 -11.21
CA ILE A 71 11.03 -17.59 -10.10
C ILE A 71 12.11 -18.52 -9.60
N GLY A 72 13.29 -18.38 -10.21
CA GLY A 72 14.58 -18.81 -9.68
C GLY A 72 14.75 -20.29 -9.47
N ASP A 73 15.44 -20.90 -10.34
CA ASP A 73 16.73 -21.55 -10.15
C ASP A 73 17.36 -21.74 -11.53
N SER A 74 18.40 -20.97 -11.79
CA SER A 74 19.35 -21.17 -12.88
C SER A 74 18.79 -21.21 -14.29
N VAL A 75 18.73 -20.07 -14.95
CA VAL A 75 19.24 -20.00 -16.32
C VAL A 75 20.76 -19.86 -16.24
N ALA A 76 21.41 -20.90 -15.81
CA ALA A 76 22.82 -21.11 -16.15
C ALA A 76 22.84 -21.62 -17.59
N GLY A 77 22.85 -20.73 -18.54
CA GLY A 77 23.06 -21.07 -19.93
C GLY A 77 22.33 -20.14 -20.90
N ALA A 78 23.06 -19.15 -21.39
CA ALA A 78 22.91 -18.47 -22.67
C ALA A 78 22.40 -17.03 -22.71
N LEU A 79 22.74 -16.20 -21.72
CA LEU A 79 22.87 -14.75 -21.96
C LEU A 79 24.17 -14.27 -21.28
N ASP A 80 24.96 -13.51 -22.02
CA ASP A 80 26.22 -12.93 -21.52
C ASP A 80 25.89 -12.00 -20.33
N PRO A 81 26.38 -12.28 -19.10
CA PRO A 81 26.09 -11.44 -17.93
C PRO A 81 26.51 -9.97 -18.11
N ALA A 82 27.39 -9.67 -19.06
CA ALA A 82 27.85 -8.34 -19.36
C ALA A 82 26.83 -7.51 -20.16
N GLN A 83 25.87 -8.13 -20.86
CA GLN A 83 24.80 -7.41 -21.57
C GLN A 83 23.57 -7.14 -20.71
N GLU A 84 23.26 -8.00 -19.73
CA GLU A 84 22.16 -7.72 -18.79
C GLU A 84 22.47 -6.58 -17.83
N THR A 85 23.69 -6.47 -17.36
CA THR A 85 24.09 -5.40 -16.41
C THR A 85 24.05 -4.00 -17.00
N SER A 86 24.12 -3.84 -18.32
CA SER A 86 24.14 -2.50 -18.94
C SER A 86 22.73 -1.85 -19.04
N GLN A 87 21.66 -2.64 -19.08
CA GLN A 87 20.28 -2.13 -19.13
C GLN A 87 19.68 -1.84 -17.76
N LEU A 88 20.23 -2.42 -16.70
CA LEU A 88 19.79 -2.27 -15.31
C LEU A 88 20.67 -1.30 -14.50
N SER A 89 21.67 -0.67 -15.14
CA SER A 89 22.51 0.32 -14.46
C SER A 89 21.69 1.54 -14.03
N GLY A 90 21.67 1.80 -12.73
CA GLY A 90 20.95 2.94 -12.13
C GLY A 90 19.74 2.55 -11.29
N LEU A 91 19.33 1.26 -11.26
CA LEU A 91 18.29 0.80 -10.34
C LEU A 91 18.88 0.59 -8.94
N PRO A 92 18.08 0.81 -7.86
CA PRO A 92 18.52 0.57 -6.49
C PRO A 92 18.67 -0.93 -6.21
N GLU A 93 19.62 -1.32 -5.36
CA GLU A 93 19.78 -2.72 -4.94
C GLU A 93 18.62 -3.22 -4.07
N PHE A 94 18.00 -2.31 -3.33
CA PHE A 94 16.90 -2.59 -2.41
C PHE A 94 15.77 -1.60 -2.58
N VAL A 95 14.52 -2.09 -2.62
CA VAL A 95 13.30 -1.28 -2.66
C VAL A 95 12.49 -1.49 -1.38
N LYS A 96 12.31 -0.41 -0.62
CA LYS A 96 11.43 -0.39 0.56
C LYS A 96 9.98 -0.27 0.10
N ILE A 97 9.15 -1.25 0.47
CA ILE A 97 7.72 -1.21 0.23
C ILE A 97 7.01 -0.74 1.50
N VAL A 98 6.17 0.28 1.37
CA VAL A 98 5.26 0.76 2.41
C VAL A 98 3.87 0.23 2.08
N GLU A 99 3.39 -0.71 2.88
CA GLU A 99 2.07 -1.32 2.71
C GLU A 99 0.99 -0.42 3.31
N VAL A 100 0.17 0.17 2.45
CA VAL A 100 -0.88 1.10 2.86
C VAL A 100 -2.28 0.47 2.90
N GLY A 101 -2.41 -0.81 2.60
CA GLY A 101 -3.68 -1.55 2.56
C GLY A 101 -4.52 -1.39 3.82
N PRO A 102 -3.99 -1.59 5.04
CA PRO A 102 -4.78 -1.48 6.27
C PRO A 102 -5.27 -0.06 6.58
N ARG A 103 -4.63 0.98 6.03
CA ARG A 103 -5.05 2.36 6.18
C ARG A 103 -5.79 2.86 4.95
N ASP A 104 -5.07 3.11 3.85
CA ASP A 104 -5.59 3.69 2.62
C ASP A 104 -6.51 2.71 1.89
N GLY A 105 -6.09 1.47 1.79
CA GLY A 105 -6.83 0.41 1.13
C GLY A 105 -8.21 0.22 1.73
N LEU A 106 -8.29 0.03 3.04
CA LEU A 106 -9.56 -0.23 3.75
C LEU A 106 -10.41 1.01 3.97
N GLN A 107 -9.85 2.22 3.87
CA GLN A 107 -10.56 3.47 4.13
C GLN A 107 -11.73 3.71 3.16
N ASN A 108 -11.62 3.21 1.95
CA ASN A 108 -12.60 3.40 0.88
C ASN A 108 -13.52 2.19 0.67
N GLU A 109 -13.42 1.17 1.53
CA GLU A 109 -14.29 0.01 1.44
C GLU A 109 -15.71 0.32 1.92
N LYS A 110 -16.71 -0.22 1.21
CA LYS A 110 -18.13 -0.03 1.55
C LYS A 110 -18.55 -0.82 2.79
N VAL A 111 -17.83 -1.91 3.05
CA VAL A 111 -18.07 -2.81 4.19
C VAL A 111 -17.25 -2.33 5.37
N ILE A 112 -17.88 -2.17 6.52
CA ILE A 112 -17.18 -1.90 7.78
C ILE A 112 -16.40 -3.16 8.16
N VAL A 113 -15.08 -3.06 8.17
CA VAL A 113 -14.20 -4.16 8.57
C VAL A 113 -14.16 -4.26 10.09
N PRO A 114 -14.55 -5.39 10.69
CA PRO A 114 -14.43 -5.61 12.14
C PRO A 114 -12.99 -5.46 12.62
N THR A 115 -12.81 -5.01 13.85
CA THR A 115 -11.47 -4.72 14.40
C THR A 115 -10.59 -5.96 14.48
N ASP A 116 -11.16 -7.11 14.86
CA ASP A 116 -10.47 -8.40 14.92
C ASP A 116 -9.95 -8.85 13.53
N ILE A 117 -10.75 -8.69 12.49
CA ILE A 117 -10.35 -8.95 11.10
C ILE A 117 -9.21 -8.02 10.69
N LYS A 118 -9.30 -6.73 11.04
CA LYS A 118 -8.23 -5.79 10.73
C LYS A 118 -6.93 -6.11 11.47
N ILE A 119 -7.01 -6.51 12.72
CA ILE A 119 -5.84 -6.95 13.50
C ILE A 119 -5.21 -8.19 12.88
N GLU A 120 -6.02 -9.20 12.54
CA GLU A 120 -5.52 -10.41 11.87
C GLU A 120 -4.88 -10.09 10.53
N PHE A 121 -5.46 -9.18 9.75
CA PHE A 121 -4.89 -8.72 8.48
C PHE A 121 -3.50 -8.09 8.67
N ILE A 122 -3.35 -7.19 9.65
CA ILE A 122 -2.06 -6.57 9.99
C ILE A 122 -1.05 -7.63 10.45
N ASN A 123 -1.48 -8.59 11.27
CA ASN A 123 -0.63 -9.70 11.73
C ASN A 123 -0.12 -10.54 10.56
N ARG A 124 -0.96 -10.86 9.58
CA ARG A 124 -0.54 -11.58 8.36
C ARG A 124 0.46 -10.77 7.56
N LEU A 125 0.20 -9.49 7.33
CA LEU A 125 1.13 -8.59 6.63
C LEU A 125 2.48 -8.50 7.34
N SER A 126 2.51 -8.46 8.68
CA SER A 126 3.76 -8.41 9.45
C SER A 126 4.65 -9.64 9.26
N GLN A 127 4.09 -10.76 8.80
CA GLN A 127 4.82 -12.02 8.55
C GLN A 127 5.31 -12.14 7.11
N THR A 128 5.01 -11.16 6.24
CA THR A 128 5.36 -11.21 4.82
C THR A 128 6.79 -10.74 4.51
N GLY A 129 7.46 -10.11 5.46
CA GLY A 129 8.74 -9.42 5.26
C GLY A 129 8.60 -7.93 4.95
N LEU A 130 7.39 -7.39 4.89
CA LEU A 130 7.15 -5.95 4.79
C LEU A 130 7.72 -5.23 6.01
N SER A 131 8.57 -4.23 5.78
CA SER A 131 9.23 -3.48 6.85
C SER A 131 8.37 -2.35 7.41
N VAL A 132 7.41 -1.84 6.63
CA VAL A 132 6.53 -0.74 7.00
C VAL A 132 5.08 -1.07 6.62
N ILE A 133 4.17 -0.93 7.59
CA ILE A 133 2.73 -1.13 7.41
C ILE A 133 2.00 0.08 7.99
N GLU A 134 1.24 0.79 7.19
CA GLU A 134 0.36 1.86 7.64
C GLU A 134 -0.94 1.27 8.20
N VAL A 135 -1.09 1.32 9.50
CA VAL A 135 -2.16 0.57 10.18
C VAL A 135 -3.48 1.35 10.33
N THR A 136 -3.43 2.68 10.43
CA THR A 136 -4.64 3.48 10.68
C THR A 136 -4.42 4.97 10.46
N SER A 137 -5.52 5.73 10.40
CA SER A 137 -5.51 7.19 10.41
C SER A 137 -6.36 7.74 11.54
N PHE A 138 -5.94 8.85 12.12
CA PHE A 138 -6.68 9.56 13.15
C PHE A 138 -7.08 10.96 12.69
N VAL A 139 -8.32 11.29 12.95
CA VAL A 139 -8.90 12.59 12.63
C VAL A 139 -9.19 13.31 13.95
N SER A 140 -8.15 13.80 14.63
CA SER A 140 -8.30 14.45 15.93
C SER A 140 -7.30 15.60 16.11
N SER A 141 -7.71 16.65 16.83
CA SER A 141 -6.81 17.71 17.32
C SER A 141 -5.98 17.29 18.55
N ARG A 142 -6.21 16.07 19.08
CA ARG A 142 -5.55 15.52 20.29
C ARG A 142 -4.75 14.26 19.92
N TRP A 143 -3.79 14.38 19.03
CA TRP A 143 -2.99 13.27 18.48
C TRP A 143 -1.93 12.70 19.44
N VAL A 144 -1.53 13.44 20.48
CA VAL A 144 -0.48 13.03 21.45
C VAL A 144 -0.79 11.72 22.19
N PRO A 145 -2.02 11.43 22.65
CA PRO A 145 -2.32 10.16 23.31
C PRO A 145 -2.16 8.94 22.43
N GLN A 146 -2.19 9.10 21.10
CA GLN A 146 -2.17 7.99 20.15
C GLN A 146 -0.76 7.51 19.83
N VAL A 147 0.22 8.41 19.92
CA VAL A 147 1.64 8.08 19.83
C VAL A 147 2.06 7.19 21.00
N ALA A 148 1.48 7.40 22.19
CA ALA A 148 1.66 6.53 23.35
C ALA A 148 1.15 5.09 23.14
N ALA A 149 0.39 4.82 22.06
CA ALA A 149 -0.09 3.48 21.70
C ALA A 149 0.92 2.64 20.90
N GLY A 150 2.19 3.06 20.80
CA GLY A 150 3.27 2.25 20.20
C GLY A 150 3.52 2.50 18.71
N ALA A 151 3.04 3.63 18.15
CA ALA A 151 3.43 4.02 16.80
C ALA A 151 4.93 4.31 16.72
N THR A 152 5.58 3.73 15.71
CA THR A 152 7.02 3.94 15.45
C THR A 152 7.28 5.07 14.47
N GLU A 153 6.24 5.49 13.74
CA GLU A 153 6.30 6.55 12.74
C GLU A 153 4.92 7.22 12.62
N ILE A 154 4.90 8.47 12.20
CA ILE A 154 3.67 9.20 11.85
C ILE A 154 3.76 9.76 10.44
N SER A 155 2.59 10.05 9.82
CA SER A 155 2.53 10.73 8.53
C SER A 155 1.60 11.93 8.57
N VAL A 156 1.94 12.97 7.79
CA VAL A 156 1.10 14.14 7.53
C VAL A 156 0.73 14.21 6.04
N PHE A 157 -0.48 14.67 5.73
CA PHE A 157 -1.05 14.62 4.39
C PHE A 157 -1.29 16.01 3.81
N GLY A 158 -0.31 16.50 3.04
CA GLY A 158 -0.43 17.70 2.22
C GLY A 158 -1.01 17.39 0.83
N ALA A 159 -1.24 18.45 0.05
CA ALA A 159 -1.66 18.33 -1.33
C ALA A 159 -1.06 19.48 -2.17
N ALA A 160 -0.79 19.20 -3.44
CA ALA A 160 -0.35 20.21 -4.40
C ALA A 160 -1.54 20.99 -5.04
N SER A 161 -2.77 20.73 -4.60
CA SER A 161 -4.01 21.36 -5.06
C SER A 161 -4.74 22.01 -3.89
N GLU A 162 -5.09 23.28 -4.04
CA GLU A 162 -5.84 24.04 -3.05
C GLU A 162 -7.26 23.49 -2.87
N SER A 163 -7.93 23.20 -3.99
CA SER A 163 -9.27 22.62 -3.96
C SER A 163 -9.32 21.25 -3.34
N PHE A 164 -8.30 20.41 -3.59
CA PHE A 164 -8.19 19.10 -2.96
C PHE A 164 -7.93 19.23 -1.45
N SER A 165 -7.02 20.11 -1.04
CA SER A 165 -6.74 20.38 0.38
C SER A 165 -8.02 20.77 1.12
N LYS A 166 -8.77 21.74 0.59
CA LYS A 166 -10.05 22.18 1.17
C LYS A 166 -11.09 21.08 1.27
N LYS A 167 -11.19 20.22 0.26
CA LYS A 167 -12.18 19.12 0.25
C LYS A 167 -11.76 17.95 1.11
N ASN A 168 -10.48 17.59 1.11
CA ASN A 168 -9.95 16.42 1.82
C ASN A 168 -9.75 16.68 3.32
N ILE A 169 -9.08 17.76 3.68
CA ILE A 169 -8.72 18.09 5.07
C ILE A 169 -9.36 19.37 5.61
N ASN A 170 -10.28 19.97 4.84
CA ASN A 170 -11.06 21.16 5.20
C ASN A 170 -10.22 22.37 5.62
N CYS A 171 -9.08 22.58 4.96
CA CYS A 171 -8.26 23.78 5.11
C CYS A 171 -7.45 24.06 3.84
N SER A 172 -6.97 25.30 3.71
CA SER A 172 -6.07 25.68 2.62
C SER A 172 -4.70 24.96 2.75
N ILE A 173 -3.91 24.99 1.70
CA ILE A 173 -2.54 24.49 1.77
C ILE A 173 -1.77 25.22 2.87
N GLU A 174 -1.88 26.56 2.92
CA GLU A 174 -1.17 27.36 3.91
C GLU A 174 -1.58 27.03 5.35
N GLU A 175 -2.88 26.96 5.64
CA GLU A 175 -3.39 26.55 6.95
C GLU A 175 -2.96 25.13 7.33
N SER A 176 -2.87 24.22 6.33
CA SER A 176 -2.42 22.85 6.58
C SER A 176 -0.96 22.79 6.99
N MET A 177 -0.10 23.58 6.35
CA MET A 177 1.33 23.64 6.68
C MET A 177 1.58 24.08 8.12
N GLY A 178 0.85 25.09 8.61
CA GLY A 178 0.96 25.49 10.03
C GLY A 178 0.58 24.36 10.99
N LYS A 179 -0.47 23.60 10.68
CA LYS A 179 -0.88 22.45 11.50
C LYS A 179 0.12 21.30 11.45
N PHE A 180 0.68 21.01 10.26
CA PHE A 180 1.68 19.97 10.10
C PHE A 180 2.96 20.30 10.83
N GLU A 181 3.37 21.58 10.86
CA GLU A 181 4.54 22.01 11.60
C GLU A 181 4.41 21.71 13.10
N GLU A 182 3.25 21.98 13.70
CA GLU A 182 2.97 21.65 15.12
C GLU A 182 3.06 20.12 15.34
N VAL A 183 2.49 19.32 14.45
CA VAL A 183 2.50 17.85 14.52
C VAL A 183 3.93 17.31 14.41
N VAL A 184 4.69 17.75 13.39
CA VAL A 184 6.08 17.28 13.15
C VAL A 184 7.01 17.70 14.28
N LYS A 185 6.88 18.93 14.81
CA LYS A 185 7.64 19.39 15.99
C LYS A 185 7.39 18.51 17.20
N SER A 186 6.14 18.16 17.45
CA SER A 186 5.79 17.33 18.61
C SER A 186 6.24 15.88 18.45
N ALA A 187 6.14 15.32 17.24
CA ALA A 187 6.68 13.99 16.94
C ALA A 187 8.20 13.93 17.18
N ARG A 188 8.91 14.97 16.74
CA ARG A 188 10.35 15.12 16.97
C ARG A 188 10.72 15.15 18.45
N HIS A 189 9.95 15.85 19.29
CA HIS A 189 10.16 15.85 20.74
C HIS A 189 10.01 14.46 21.37
N MET A 190 9.25 13.60 20.75
CA MET A 190 9.04 12.20 21.17
C MET A 190 9.98 11.21 20.46
N ASN A 191 10.95 11.70 19.68
CA ASN A 191 11.83 10.88 18.84
C ASN A 191 11.10 9.98 17.85
N ILE A 192 9.94 10.44 17.34
CA ILE A 192 9.15 9.72 16.35
C ILE A 192 9.37 10.38 14.99
N PRO A 193 9.86 9.65 13.98
CA PRO A 193 10.02 10.17 12.64
C PRO A 193 8.67 10.52 12.02
N ALA A 194 8.65 11.56 11.21
CA ALA A 194 7.47 12.01 10.49
C ALA A 194 7.69 11.88 8.98
N ARG A 195 6.74 11.29 8.28
CA ARG A 195 6.66 11.18 6.83
C ARG A 195 5.67 12.20 6.28
N GLY A 196 5.96 12.81 5.12
CA GLY A 196 5.06 13.73 4.45
C GLY A 196 4.46 13.12 3.19
N TYR A 197 3.15 13.26 2.99
CA TYR A 197 2.49 12.97 1.73
C TYR A 197 2.17 14.24 0.96
N VAL A 198 2.33 14.21 -0.36
CA VAL A 198 1.88 15.25 -1.28
C VAL A 198 0.90 14.65 -2.27
N SER A 199 -0.39 14.81 -2.00
CA SER A 199 -1.46 14.38 -2.90
C SER A 199 -1.54 15.25 -4.15
N CYS A 200 -2.13 14.72 -5.22
CA CYS A 200 -2.32 15.38 -6.50
C CYS A 200 -1.01 15.75 -7.20
N ALA A 201 0.05 14.93 -7.05
CA ALA A 201 1.36 15.22 -7.64
C ALA A 201 1.37 15.17 -9.18
N LEU A 202 0.48 14.41 -9.81
CA LEU A 202 0.39 14.26 -11.28
C LEU A 202 -0.96 14.74 -11.85
N GLY A 203 -1.91 15.10 -10.99
CA GLY A 203 -3.21 15.61 -11.40
C GLY A 203 -4.19 15.68 -10.24
N CYS A 204 -5.17 16.58 -10.37
CA CYS A 204 -6.19 16.84 -9.36
C CYS A 204 -7.59 16.58 -9.93
N PRO A 205 -8.50 15.91 -9.20
CA PRO A 205 -9.87 15.67 -9.68
C PRO A 205 -10.72 16.95 -9.79
N TYR A 206 -10.26 18.06 -9.23
CA TYR A 206 -10.99 19.34 -9.21
C TYR A 206 -10.32 20.43 -10.04
N GLU A 207 -8.98 20.49 -10.05
CA GLU A 207 -8.21 21.51 -10.74
C GLU A 207 -7.59 21.00 -12.04
N GLY A 208 -7.68 19.68 -12.31
CA GLY A 208 -7.08 19.08 -13.50
C GLY A 208 -5.56 19.02 -13.38
N SER A 209 -4.85 19.67 -14.28
CA SER A 209 -3.39 19.63 -14.33
C SER A 209 -2.75 20.36 -13.15
N ILE A 210 -1.75 19.70 -12.54
CA ILE A 210 -0.92 20.30 -11.48
C ILE A 210 0.50 20.47 -12.03
N THR A 211 1.10 21.62 -11.78
CA THR A 211 2.46 21.89 -12.26
C THR A 211 3.52 21.23 -11.38
N PRO A 212 4.63 20.73 -11.94
CA PRO A 212 5.75 20.20 -11.16
C PRO A 212 6.27 21.18 -10.09
N GLN A 213 6.26 22.48 -10.40
CA GLN A 213 6.69 23.56 -9.47
C GLN A 213 5.82 23.60 -8.21
N LYS A 214 4.50 23.42 -8.36
CA LYS A 214 3.58 23.40 -7.20
C LYS A 214 3.82 22.19 -6.32
N VAL A 215 4.08 21.03 -6.91
CA VAL A 215 4.48 19.82 -6.18
C VAL A 215 5.79 20.06 -5.43
N THR A 216 6.78 20.66 -6.11
CA THR A 216 8.09 21.00 -5.51
C THR A 216 7.94 21.93 -4.32
N GLU A 217 7.12 22.99 -4.44
CA GLU A 217 6.88 23.95 -3.36
C GLU A 217 6.35 23.27 -2.10
N VAL A 218 5.30 22.46 -2.24
CA VAL A 218 4.67 21.77 -1.10
C VAL A 218 5.63 20.73 -0.51
N SER A 219 6.31 19.95 -1.35
CA SER A 219 7.28 18.94 -0.93
C SER A 219 8.44 19.54 -0.15
N LYS A 220 9.01 20.66 -0.64
CA LYS A 220 10.10 21.40 0.01
C LYS A 220 9.69 21.89 1.41
N ARG A 221 8.47 22.39 1.56
CA ARG A 221 7.95 22.85 2.86
C ARG A 221 7.85 21.70 3.86
N LEU A 222 7.27 20.55 3.47
CA LEU A 222 7.17 19.37 4.32
C LEU A 222 8.56 18.84 4.71
N TYR A 223 9.47 18.76 3.76
CA TYR A 223 10.85 18.33 4.02
C TYR A 223 11.58 19.32 4.96
N GLY A 224 11.42 20.62 4.75
CA GLY A 224 11.99 21.67 5.60
C GLY A 224 11.43 21.68 7.02
N MET A 225 10.20 21.23 7.25
CA MET A 225 9.61 21.06 8.58
C MET A 225 10.27 19.90 9.35
N GLY A 226 10.95 18.97 8.63
CA GLY A 226 11.62 17.81 9.19
C GLY A 226 10.90 16.49 8.95
N CYS A 227 10.02 16.39 7.96
CA CYS A 227 9.65 15.10 7.42
C CYS A 227 10.89 14.47 6.79
N TYR A 228 11.22 13.25 7.19
CA TYR A 228 12.42 12.56 6.73
C TYR A 228 12.27 12.01 5.30
N GLU A 229 11.04 11.77 4.86
CA GLU A 229 10.67 11.20 3.57
C GLU A 229 9.39 11.86 3.05
N ILE A 230 9.34 12.14 1.76
CA ILE A 230 8.18 12.74 1.07
C ILE A 230 7.64 11.77 0.04
N SER A 231 6.41 11.30 0.23
CA SER A 231 5.70 10.43 -0.72
C SER A 231 4.87 11.28 -1.69
N LEU A 232 5.14 11.11 -2.97
CA LEU A 232 4.51 11.84 -4.07
C LEU A 232 3.36 11.02 -4.66
N GLY A 233 2.12 11.50 -4.44
CA GLY A 233 0.91 10.74 -4.74
C GLY A 233 0.27 11.10 -6.07
N ASP A 234 0.18 10.12 -6.99
CA ASP A 234 -0.72 10.15 -8.14
C ASP A 234 -2.14 9.75 -7.69
N THR A 235 -2.80 10.69 -7.04
CA THR A 235 -4.05 10.47 -6.28
C THR A 235 -5.20 9.92 -7.12
N ILE A 236 -5.26 10.22 -8.41
CA ILE A 236 -6.30 9.75 -9.32
C ILE A 236 -5.79 8.80 -10.40
N GLY A 237 -4.50 8.46 -10.37
CA GLY A 237 -3.88 7.49 -11.26
C GLY A 237 -3.83 7.94 -12.72
N VAL A 238 -3.70 9.25 -12.98
CA VAL A 238 -3.64 9.82 -14.34
C VAL A 238 -2.21 10.00 -14.84
N GLY A 239 -1.24 9.73 -13.99
CA GLY A 239 0.17 9.86 -14.32
C GLY A 239 0.62 8.88 -15.39
N THR A 240 1.60 9.30 -16.16
CA THR A 240 2.31 8.48 -17.13
C THR A 240 3.82 8.58 -16.86
N PRO A 241 4.67 7.67 -17.34
CA PRO A 241 6.12 7.74 -17.17
C PRO A 241 6.71 9.11 -17.52
N GLY A 242 6.21 9.73 -18.59
CA GLY A 242 6.67 11.05 -19.00
C GLY A 242 6.28 12.18 -18.03
N SER A 243 5.08 12.13 -17.44
CA SER A 243 4.64 13.12 -16.43
C SER A 243 5.35 12.87 -15.10
N MET A 244 5.52 11.60 -14.71
CA MET A 244 6.29 11.20 -13.53
C MET A 244 7.72 11.73 -13.61
N LYS A 245 8.41 11.49 -14.71
CA LYS A 245 9.77 11.98 -14.93
C LYS A 245 9.89 13.49 -14.77
N ARG A 246 9.03 14.26 -15.46
CA ARG A 246 9.05 15.74 -15.37
C ARG A 246 8.78 16.24 -13.95
N MET A 247 7.87 15.62 -13.23
CA MET A 247 7.56 16.00 -11.85
C MET A 247 8.76 15.71 -10.94
N LEU A 248 9.36 14.52 -11.05
CA LEU A 248 10.55 14.13 -10.27
C LEU A 248 11.76 15.00 -10.58
N GLU A 249 12.04 15.32 -11.86
CA GLU A 249 13.11 16.25 -12.25
C GLU A 249 12.95 17.63 -11.59
N SER A 250 11.74 18.07 -11.33
CA SER A 250 11.51 19.32 -10.61
C SER A 250 11.75 19.19 -9.10
N VAL A 251 11.17 18.15 -8.47
CA VAL A 251 11.25 17.93 -7.02
C VAL A 251 12.68 17.62 -6.58
N MET A 252 13.41 16.83 -7.36
CA MET A 252 14.78 16.40 -7.05
C MET A 252 15.82 17.55 -7.11
N LYS A 253 15.46 18.72 -7.62
CA LYS A 253 16.30 19.93 -7.47
C LYS A 253 16.37 20.45 -6.04
N GLU A 254 15.37 20.12 -5.23
CA GLU A 254 15.21 20.64 -3.87
C GLU A 254 15.30 19.54 -2.78
N ILE A 255 15.01 18.27 -3.16
CA ILE A 255 14.96 17.15 -2.23
C ILE A 255 15.74 15.98 -2.84
N PRO A 256 16.69 15.39 -2.08
CA PRO A 256 17.46 14.26 -2.59
C PRO A 256 16.57 13.03 -2.84
N PRO A 257 16.88 12.19 -3.86
CA PRO A 257 16.10 10.99 -4.19
C PRO A 257 15.87 10.06 -3.01
N GLY A 258 16.87 9.90 -2.14
CA GLY A 258 16.78 9.05 -0.95
C GLY A 258 15.80 9.54 0.13
N ALA A 259 15.26 10.75 -0.01
CA ALA A 259 14.21 11.30 0.85
C ALA A 259 12.84 11.35 0.13
N LEU A 260 12.73 10.70 -1.04
CA LEU A 260 11.50 10.65 -1.84
C LEU A 260 10.94 9.24 -1.88
N ALA A 261 9.62 9.16 -1.94
CA ALA A 261 8.85 7.96 -2.21
C ALA A 261 7.78 8.25 -3.27
N VAL A 262 7.28 7.22 -3.91
CA VAL A 262 6.17 7.33 -4.86
C VAL A 262 4.97 6.50 -4.43
N HIS A 263 3.78 7.08 -4.58
CA HIS A 263 2.49 6.47 -4.31
C HIS A 263 1.63 6.57 -5.58
N CYS A 264 1.44 5.43 -6.25
CA CYS A 264 0.82 5.41 -7.56
C CYS A 264 -0.51 4.66 -7.53
N HIS A 265 -1.59 5.33 -7.96
CA HIS A 265 -2.85 4.67 -8.28
C HIS A 265 -2.81 4.08 -9.68
N ASP A 266 -3.48 2.96 -9.87
CA ASP A 266 -3.44 2.16 -11.11
C ASP A 266 -4.69 2.32 -11.97
N THR A 267 -5.38 3.46 -11.87
CA THR A 267 -6.64 3.74 -12.56
C THR A 267 -6.57 3.48 -14.07
N TYR A 268 -5.47 3.85 -14.70
CA TYR A 268 -5.23 3.65 -16.13
C TYR A 268 -4.15 2.59 -16.42
N GLY A 269 -3.83 1.73 -15.45
CA GLY A 269 -2.82 0.67 -15.63
C GLY A 269 -1.40 1.19 -15.83
N GLN A 270 -1.08 2.39 -15.30
CA GLN A 270 0.23 3.02 -15.48
C GLN A 270 1.09 3.01 -14.21
N ALA A 271 0.57 2.51 -13.09
CA ALA A 271 1.27 2.60 -11.81
C ALA A 271 2.64 1.92 -11.85
N LEU A 272 2.75 0.68 -12.33
CA LEU A 272 4.03 -0.03 -12.41
C LEU A 272 5.04 0.67 -13.34
N ALA A 273 4.57 1.23 -14.46
CA ALA A 273 5.43 1.97 -15.39
C ALA A 273 5.94 3.29 -14.77
N ASN A 274 5.10 3.98 -14.00
CA ASN A 274 5.46 5.18 -13.25
C ASN A 274 6.48 4.85 -12.14
N ILE A 275 6.26 3.75 -11.42
CA ILE A 275 7.18 3.26 -10.38
C ILE A 275 8.53 2.90 -11.00
N LEU A 276 8.54 2.14 -12.10
CA LEU A 276 9.79 1.81 -12.79
C LEU A 276 10.57 3.06 -13.18
N THR A 277 9.88 4.10 -13.69
CA THR A 277 10.49 5.39 -14.00
C THR A 277 11.10 6.04 -12.76
N ALA A 278 10.42 6.00 -11.61
CA ALA A 278 10.94 6.55 -10.36
C ALA A 278 12.17 5.77 -9.85
N LEU A 279 12.16 4.44 -9.95
CA LEU A 279 13.32 3.60 -9.61
C LEU A 279 14.54 3.93 -10.48
N GLN A 280 14.36 4.12 -11.80
CA GLN A 280 15.42 4.54 -12.74
C GLN A 280 15.98 5.93 -12.43
N MET A 281 15.24 6.76 -11.72
CA MET A 281 15.67 8.07 -11.23
C MET A 281 16.27 8.03 -9.82
N GLY A 282 16.45 6.84 -9.23
CA GLY A 282 17.13 6.64 -7.95
C GLY A 282 16.21 6.68 -6.72
N ILE A 283 14.90 6.72 -6.89
CA ILE A 283 13.94 6.57 -5.79
C ILE A 283 13.79 5.08 -5.48
N ASN A 284 13.86 4.73 -4.21
CA ASN A 284 13.82 3.32 -3.75
C ASN A 284 12.74 3.04 -2.70
N VAL A 285 11.77 3.93 -2.56
CA VAL A 285 10.62 3.73 -1.65
C VAL A 285 9.33 3.82 -2.44
N VAL A 286 8.48 2.81 -2.30
CA VAL A 286 7.22 2.68 -3.04
C VAL A 286 6.09 2.31 -2.10
N ASP A 287 4.99 3.05 -2.18
CA ASP A 287 3.75 2.70 -1.49
C ASP A 287 2.90 1.80 -2.37
N SER A 288 2.34 0.75 -1.78
CA SER A 288 1.42 -0.17 -2.46
C SER A 288 0.39 -0.73 -1.48
N ALA A 289 -0.68 -1.31 -1.99
CA ALA A 289 -1.68 -1.97 -1.16
C ALA A 289 -1.90 -3.40 -1.64
N VAL A 290 -1.85 -4.36 -0.73
CA VAL A 290 -2.15 -5.76 -1.02
C VAL A 290 -3.50 -5.88 -1.75
N SER A 291 -3.57 -6.75 -2.75
CA SER A 291 -4.74 -6.94 -3.63
C SER A 291 -5.16 -5.69 -4.41
N GLY A 292 -4.34 -4.64 -4.46
CA GLY A 292 -4.75 -3.35 -5.01
C GLY A 292 -5.94 -2.74 -4.25
N LEU A 293 -6.01 -2.97 -2.94
CA LEU A 293 -7.07 -2.41 -2.10
C LEU A 293 -7.09 -0.88 -2.15
N GLY A 294 -8.26 -0.33 -2.02
CA GLY A 294 -8.51 1.10 -2.08
C GLY A 294 -9.36 1.48 -3.27
N GLY A 295 -9.51 2.75 -3.41
CA GLY A 295 -10.22 3.43 -4.47
C GLY A 295 -9.96 4.91 -4.30
N CYS A 296 -10.24 5.71 -5.31
CA CYS A 296 -10.24 7.14 -5.13
C CYS A 296 -11.69 7.60 -5.07
N PRO A 297 -12.20 8.08 -3.92
CA PRO A 297 -13.58 8.56 -3.82
C PRO A 297 -13.82 9.78 -4.72
N TYR A 298 -12.74 10.39 -5.20
CA TYR A 298 -12.77 11.59 -6.03
C TYR A 298 -12.62 11.31 -7.53
N ALA A 299 -12.25 10.08 -7.92
CA ALA A 299 -12.11 9.68 -9.32
C ALA A 299 -13.11 8.57 -9.64
N LYS A 300 -14.12 8.89 -10.47
CA LYS A 300 -15.13 7.92 -10.90
C LYS A 300 -14.45 6.81 -11.73
N GLY A 301 -14.56 5.54 -11.29
CA GLY A 301 -13.92 4.40 -11.95
C GLY A 301 -12.44 4.16 -11.55
N ALA A 302 -11.92 4.85 -10.55
CA ALA A 302 -10.57 4.61 -10.04
C ALA A 302 -10.43 3.20 -9.46
N SER A 303 -9.40 2.46 -9.90
CA SER A 303 -9.10 1.11 -9.43
C SER A 303 -8.44 1.08 -8.04
N GLY A 304 -7.87 2.19 -7.59
CA GLY A 304 -7.14 2.31 -6.33
C GLY A 304 -5.64 2.15 -6.46
N ASN A 305 -5.01 1.72 -5.37
CA ASN A 305 -3.56 1.57 -5.30
C ASN A 305 -3.02 0.50 -6.25
N VAL A 306 -1.75 0.62 -6.64
CA VAL A 306 -1.01 -0.49 -7.22
C VAL A 306 -1.00 -1.67 -6.25
N ALA A 307 -1.20 -2.88 -6.77
CA ALA A 307 -1.18 -4.09 -5.94
C ALA A 307 0.25 -4.43 -5.50
N THR A 308 0.42 -4.72 -4.21
CA THR A 308 1.72 -5.11 -3.65
C THR A 308 2.26 -6.38 -4.30
N GLU A 309 1.39 -7.33 -4.64
CA GLU A 309 1.75 -8.55 -5.34
C GLU A 309 2.35 -8.26 -6.73
N ASP A 310 1.72 -7.38 -7.49
CA ASP A 310 2.14 -7.04 -8.85
C ASP A 310 3.47 -6.25 -8.80
N LEU A 311 3.62 -5.38 -7.79
CA LEU A 311 4.85 -4.64 -7.55
C LEU A 311 6.00 -5.59 -7.19
N VAL A 312 5.80 -6.49 -6.21
CA VAL A 312 6.84 -7.45 -5.80
C VAL A 312 7.22 -8.39 -6.94
N TYR A 313 6.26 -8.82 -7.75
CA TYR A 313 6.51 -9.63 -8.94
C TYR A 313 7.42 -8.91 -9.94
N MET A 314 7.13 -7.63 -10.25
CA MET A 314 7.96 -6.81 -11.13
C MET A 314 9.37 -6.63 -10.56
N LEU A 315 9.49 -6.31 -9.27
CA LEU A 315 10.79 -6.06 -8.62
C LEU A 315 11.65 -7.33 -8.57
N ASN A 316 11.05 -8.48 -8.28
CA ASN A 316 11.73 -9.77 -8.33
C ASN A 316 12.23 -10.10 -9.75
N GLY A 317 11.40 -9.82 -10.77
CA GLY A 317 11.79 -9.99 -12.18
C GLY A 317 12.95 -9.09 -12.62
N LEU A 318 13.10 -7.94 -11.97
CA LEU A 318 14.22 -7.01 -12.17
C LEU A 318 15.47 -7.37 -11.33
N GLY A 319 15.40 -8.42 -10.51
CA GLY A 319 16.49 -8.81 -9.60
C GLY A 319 16.67 -7.89 -8.39
N LEU A 320 15.67 -7.03 -8.09
CA LEU A 320 15.73 -6.09 -6.97
C LEU A 320 15.25 -6.76 -5.67
N ASN A 321 16.00 -6.54 -4.59
CA ASN A 321 15.63 -7.09 -3.29
C ASN A 321 14.58 -6.21 -2.61
N THR A 322 13.54 -6.84 -2.04
CA THR A 322 12.52 -6.17 -1.22
C THR A 322 12.42 -6.77 0.19
N GLY A 323 12.96 -7.96 0.40
CA GLY A 323 12.76 -8.77 1.61
C GLY A 323 11.35 -9.34 1.74
N VAL A 324 10.46 -9.10 0.78
CA VAL A 324 9.03 -9.46 0.86
C VAL A 324 8.76 -10.83 0.23
N ASN A 325 8.02 -11.65 0.94
CA ASN A 325 7.55 -12.95 0.45
C ASN A 325 6.23 -12.78 -0.31
N LEU A 326 6.27 -12.90 -1.63
CA LEU A 326 5.12 -12.73 -2.52
C LEU A 326 3.93 -13.64 -2.13
N TYR A 327 4.20 -14.90 -1.77
CA TYR A 327 3.14 -15.86 -1.44
C TYR A 327 2.37 -15.46 -0.18
N LYS A 328 3.08 -15.05 0.85
CA LYS A 328 2.46 -14.56 2.08
C LYS A 328 1.66 -13.29 1.86
N VAL A 329 2.11 -12.42 0.94
CA VAL A 329 1.34 -11.23 0.54
C VAL A 329 0.04 -11.66 -0.14
N MET A 330 0.10 -12.62 -1.07
CA MET A 330 -1.10 -13.14 -1.73
C MET A 330 -2.06 -13.82 -0.76
N GLU A 331 -1.57 -14.57 0.24
CA GLU A 331 -2.40 -15.16 1.30
C GLU A 331 -3.09 -14.10 2.16
N ALA A 332 -2.37 -13.01 2.50
CA ALA A 332 -2.94 -11.87 3.23
C ALA A 332 -4.00 -11.14 2.37
N GLY A 333 -3.76 -11.03 1.06
CA GLY A 333 -4.69 -10.47 0.09
C GLY A 333 -5.97 -11.28 -0.06
N ASP A 334 -5.87 -12.60 -0.19
CA ASP A 334 -7.02 -13.50 -0.23
C ASP A 334 -7.86 -13.42 1.05
N PHE A 335 -7.20 -13.40 2.21
CA PHE A 335 -7.88 -13.25 3.50
C PHE A 335 -8.72 -11.98 3.57
N ILE A 336 -8.13 -10.82 3.26
CA ILE A 336 -8.86 -9.55 3.38
C ILE A 336 -9.92 -9.39 2.28
N CYS A 337 -9.67 -9.85 1.07
CA CYS A 337 -10.64 -9.82 -0.03
C CYS A 337 -11.90 -10.63 0.32
N LYS A 338 -11.74 -11.81 0.93
CA LYS A 338 -12.86 -12.61 1.45
C LYS A 338 -13.64 -11.86 2.53
N ALA A 339 -12.95 -11.22 3.46
CA ALA A 339 -13.58 -10.49 4.57
C ALA A 339 -14.39 -9.27 4.10
N VAL A 340 -13.94 -8.58 3.04
CA VAL A 340 -14.65 -7.41 2.48
C VAL A 340 -15.54 -7.76 1.28
N ASN A 341 -15.67 -9.05 0.95
CA ASN A 341 -16.44 -9.56 -0.19
C ASN A 341 -16.03 -8.92 -1.52
N LYS A 342 -14.73 -8.88 -1.77
CA LYS A 342 -14.11 -8.36 -2.99
C LYS A 342 -13.27 -9.41 -3.70
N THR A 343 -13.10 -9.25 -5.00
CA THR A 343 -12.05 -9.93 -5.76
C THR A 343 -10.78 -9.09 -5.76
N THR A 344 -9.62 -9.75 -5.77
CA THR A 344 -8.34 -9.05 -5.87
C THR A 344 -8.21 -8.28 -7.19
N ASN A 345 -7.63 -7.08 -7.16
CA ASN A 345 -7.22 -6.35 -8.36
C ASN A 345 -5.82 -6.74 -8.85
N SER A 346 -5.04 -7.47 -8.04
CA SER A 346 -3.72 -7.97 -8.45
C SER A 346 -3.83 -8.95 -9.61
N LYS A 347 -3.09 -8.69 -10.68
CA LYS A 347 -3.02 -9.57 -11.85
C LYS A 347 -2.25 -10.85 -11.51
N VAL A 348 -1.21 -10.74 -10.70
CA VAL A 348 -0.42 -11.88 -10.22
C VAL A 348 -1.28 -12.82 -9.38
N ALA A 349 -2.03 -12.29 -8.42
CA ALA A 349 -2.92 -13.09 -7.60
C ALA A 349 -4.05 -13.74 -8.44
N GLN A 350 -4.67 -12.98 -9.36
CA GLN A 350 -5.70 -13.52 -10.27
C GLN A 350 -5.17 -14.68 -11.11
N ALA A 351 -3.98 -14.56 -11.68
CA ALA A 351 -3.37 -15.61 -12.49
C ALA A 351 -3.04 -16.84 -11.65
N SER A 352 -2.58 -16.64 -10.41
CA SER A 352 -2.16 -17.74 -9.53
C SER A 352 -3.32 -18.50 -8.89
N PHE A 353 -4.45 -17.86 -8.61
CA PHE A 353 -5.62 -18.53 -8.00
C PHE A 353 -6.56 -19.18 -9.03
N ASN A 354 -6.47 -18.78 -10.30
CA ASN A 354 -7.31 -19.32 -11.38
C ASN A 354 -6.58 -20.37 -12.25
N ALA A 355 -5.34 -20.74 -11.89
CA ALA A 355 -4.52 -21.72 -12.61
C ALA A 355 -4.80 -23.16 -12.19
#